data_be0fcd447b334ed0174f2a173716c5dc
#
_entry.id   be0fcd447b334ed0174f2a173716c5dc
#
_cell.length_a   1.000
_cell.length_b   1.000
_cell.length_c   1.000
_cell.angle_alpha   90.00
_cell.angle_beta   90.00
_cell.angle_gamma   90.00
#
_symmetry.space_group_name_H-M   'P 1'
#
loop_
_entity.id
_entity.type
_entity.pdbx_description
1 polymer ?
#
loop_
_entity_poly.entity_id
_entity_poly.type
_entity_poly.pdbx_seq_one_letter_code
_entity_poly.pdbx_strand_id
1 'polypeptide(L)'
;MRRLLAALATTTAVLGGLTAAAPPATSATADDSGTFSVLSYNVAGLPSAINSSSTPRESSTTAIGQRIAPYDIVHVEEDFNYHAYLYAADTNHAYRTPTSGGAGIGSGLNTLSKIPYDADDFERVRWNSCQVDSGDCLTPKGFTFMRERLAEGVYVDFYNVHTNAGTNDGDLASRADNLNQLSAFIKTHSAGNAVVVMGDTNTRYTRSGDTIAEFAAANGLTDPWVQLIRGGTPPAKGSDALVCDQTGTTVPNTCEVVDKVLYRNSKLVSLNATSYNNEHAKFLTSDNLMLSDHDPITVGFTWSRNVAYQLSDQFGGPHGDYFNDITGVPAGARATTVGLRSGSRVDQMSLTLANGTTLAHGGTGGTASSLTLGSGEYVTTAQLCQGEYNDHTRIFYAKFTTNLGRTLAGGTATSDCVTRTAPSGRQIAGFHGRSGDAVDKIGFIYTQR
;
A
#
# COMPACT_ATOMS: atom_id res chain seq x y z
N MET A 1 -38.52 0.11 -82.78
CA MET A 1 -37.35 -0.44 -82.09
C MET A 1 -36.31 0.66 -82.01
N ARG A 2 -36.26 1.42 -80.89
CA ARG A 2 -35.25 2.44 -80.64
C ARG A 2 -34.68 2.15 -79.27
N ARG A 3 -33.35 1.86 -79.20
CA ARG A 3 -32.59 1.67 -77.99
C ARG A 3 -32.14 3.04 -77.42
N LEU A 4 -32.52 3.33 -76.19
CA LEU A 4 -31.98 4.46 -75.44
C LEU A 4 -30.74 3.94 -74.64
N LEU A 5 -29.62 4.61 -74.86
CA LEU A 5 -28.39 4.49 -74.05
C LEU A 5 -28.55 5.50 -72.90
N ALA A 6 -28.44 5.02 -71.65
CA ALA A 6 -28.31 5.88 -70.48
C ALA A 6 -26.81 5.94 -70.11
N ALA A 7 -26.26 7.13 -70.09
CA ALA A 7 -24.90 7.39 -69.59
C ALA A 7 -24.91 7.55 -68.05
N LEU A 8 -24.14 6.71 -67.36
CA LEU A 8 -23.87 6.86 -65.94
C LEU A 8 -22.71 7.82 -65.72
N ALA A 9 -22.96 8.95 -65.07
CA ALA A 9 -21.93 9.87 -64.59
C ALA A 9 -21.54 9.45 -63.16
N THR A 10 -20.30 9.00 -63.00
CA THR A 10 -19.69 8.71 -61.69
C THR A 10 -19.09 9.97 -61.09
N THR A 11 -19.71 10.52 -60.06
CA THR A 11 -19.16 11.57 -59.22
C THR A 11 -18.32 10.95 -58.11
N THR A 12 -16.98 11.11 -58.15
CA THR A 12 -16.05 10.77 -57.08
C THR A 12 -16.09 11.87 -56.00
N ALA A 13 -16.70 11.55 -54.85
CA ALA A 13 -16.64 12.39 -53.68
C ALA A 13 -15.29 12.12 -52.93
N VAL A 14 -14.43 13.12 -52.89
CA VAL A 14 -13.24 13.13 -52.05
C VAL A 14 -13.66 13.49 -50.63
N LEU A 15 -13.71 12.48 -49.72
CA LEU A 15 -13.85 12.71 -48.30
C LEU A 15 -12.48 13.18 -47.76
N GLY A 16 -12.34 14.48 -47.52
CA GLY A 16 -11.26 15.04 -46.72
C GLY A 16 -11.46 14.67 -45.25
N GLY A 17 -10.68 13.70 -44.75
CA GLY A 17 -10.63 13.36 -43.34
C GLY A 17 -10.00 14.49 -42.54
N LEU A 18 -10.81 15.23 -41.77
CA LEU A 18 -10.35 16.11 -40.71
C LEU A 18 -9.89 15.21 -39.55
N THR A 19 -8.60 14.99 -39.40
CA THR A 19 -8.02 14.45 -38.14
C THR A 19 -8.14 15.51 -37.07
N ALA A 20 -9.14 15.42 -36.22
CA ALA A 20 -9.21 16.20 -35.01
C ALA A 20 -8.03 15.77 -34.10
N ALA A 21 -7.07 16.67 -33.89
CA ALA A 21 -6.04 16.46 -32.87
C ALA A 21 -6.73 16.36 -31.51
N ALA A 22 -6.49 15.26 -30.80
CA ALA A 22 -6.92 15.11 -29.41
C ALA A 22 -6.38 16.29 -28.60
N PRO A 23 -7.18 16.91 -27.73
CA PRO A 23 -6.68 17.96 -26.86
C PRO A 23 -5.54 17.42 -26.00
N PRO A 24 -4.49 18.21 -25.72
CA PRO A 24 -3.42 17.79 -24.83
C PRO A 24 -4.05 17.41 -23.48
N ALA A 25 -3.72 16.21 -22.98
CA ALA A 25 -4.11 15.79 -21.65
C ALA A 25 -3.61 16.86 -20.67
N THR A 26 -4.52 17.58 -20.04
CA THR A 26 -4.18 18.46 -18.92
C THR A 26 -3.60 17.57 -17.83
N SER A 27 -2.31 17.74 -17.57
CA SER A 27 -1.66 17.14 -16.40
C SER A 27 -2.45 17.63 -15.17
N ALA A 28 -3.17 16.70 -14.53
CA ALA A 28 -3.74 16.99 -13.23
C ALA A 28 -2.58 17.38 -12.31
N THR A 29 -2.70 18.50 -11.62
CA THR A 29 -1.75 18.86 -10.57
C THR A 29 -1.83 17.76 -9.53
N ALA A 30 -0.74 17.05 -9.29
CA ALA A 30 -0.71 16.03 -8.24
C ALA A 30 -0.99 16.72 -6.91
N ASP A 31 -1.94 16.17 -6.13
CA ASP A 31 -2.25 16.70 -4.81
C ASP A 31 -1.00 16.62 -3.92
N ASP A 32 -0.64 17.72 -3.28
CA ASP A 32 0.53 17.83 -2.41
C ASP A 32 0.21 17.49 -0.95
N SER A 33 -1.07 17.38 -0.61
CA SER A 33 -1.57 17.07 0.73
C SER A 33 -3.02 16.61 0.70
N GLY A 34 -3.45 15.97 1.78
CA GLY A 34 -4.82 15.53 1.96
C GLY A 34 -5.06 14.96 3.34
N THR A 35 -6.23 14.35 3.52
CA THR A 35 -6.62 13.68 4.76
C THR A 35 -7.17 12.30 4.45
N PHE A 36 -7.06 11.40 5.41
CA PHE A 36 -7.78 10.13 5.42
C PHE A 36 -7.99 9.67 6.86
N SER A 37 -8.97 8.81 7.05
CA SER A 37 -9.27 8.15 8.32
C SER A 37 -9.09 6.64 8.19
N VAL A 38 -8.64 6.00 9.26
CA VAL A 38 -8.52 4.54 9.35
C VAL A 38 -9.40 4.00 10.47
N LEU A 39 -9.90 2.78 10.31
CA LEU A 39 -10.58 2.02 11.35
C LEU A 39 -9.96 0.61 11.41
N SER A 40 -9.57 0.15 12.60
CA SER A 40 -9.18 -1.23 12.87
C SER A 40 -10.27 -1.88 13.74
N TYR A 41 -10.77 -3.06 13.33
CA TYR A 41 -11.86 -3.71 14.02
C TYR A 41 -11.84 -5.24 13.89
N ASN A 42 -11.52 -5.95 14.96
CA ASN A 42 -11.78 -7.37 15.05
C ASN A 42 -13.32 -7.58 15.12
N VAL A 43 -13.89 -8.24 14.10
CA VAL A 43 -15.34 -8.38 13.93
C VAL A 43 -15.93 -9.65 14.54
N ALA A 44 -15.12 -10.42 15.28
CA ALA A 44 -15.52 -11.64 15.97
C ALA A 44 -16.29 -12.63 15.06
N GLY A 45 -15.80 -12.89 13.86
CA GLY A 45 -16.50 -13.68 12.83
C GLY A 45 -16.32 -15.21 12.95
N LEU A 46 -15.88 -15.74 14.08
CA LEU A 46 -15.87 -17.18 14.34
C LEU A 46 -17.30 -17.76 14.37
N PRO A 47 -17.49 -19.04 14.04
CA PRO A 47 -18.79 -19.69 14.17
C PRO A 47 -19.39 -19.53 15.56
N SER A 48 -20.72 -19.29 15.65
CA SER A 48 -21.41 -18.97 16.91
C SER A 48 -21.18 -19.98 18.05
N ALA A 49 -20.85 -21.23 17.71
CA ALA A 49 -20.57 -22.27 18.72
C ALA A 49 -19.25 -22.07 19.49
N ILE A 50 -18.32 -21.28 18.94
CA ILE A 50 -16.98 -21.04 19.50
C ILE A 50 -16.64 -19.54 19.58
N ASN A 51 -17.63 -18.68 19.38
CA ASN A 51 -17.49 -17.23 19.40
C ASN A 51 -17.69 -16.69 20.82
N SER A 52 -16.88 -15.74 21.23
CA SER A 52 -16.95 -15.07 22.54
C SER A 52 -17.95 -13.92 22.58
N SER A 53 -18.39 -13.42 21.43
CA SER A 53 -19.34 -12.32 21.35
C SER A 53 -20.73 -12.70 21.87
N SER A 54 -21.36 -11.82 22.64
CA SER A 54 -22.70 -12.01 23.22
C SER A 54 -23.86 -11.76 22.26
N THR A 55 -23.59 -11.23 21.04
CA THR A 55 -24.62 -10.82 20.07
C THR A 55 -24.65 -11.76 18.85
N PRO A 56 -25.82 -11.94 18.18
CA PRO A 56 -25.92 -12.76 16.98
C PRO A 56 -25.01 -12.26 15.84
N ARG A 57 -24.17 -13.13 15.31
CA ARG A 57 -23.09 -12.75 14.40
C ARG A 57 -23.57 -12.17 13.06
N GLU A 58 -24.62 -12.76 12.43
CA GLU A 58 -25.14 -12.29 11.15
C GLU A 58 -25.64 -10.84 11.21
N SER A 59 -26.50 -10.54 12.21
CA SER A 59 -27.05 -9.18 12.38
C SER A 59 -25.98 -8.20 12.84
N SER A 60 -25.06 -8.62 13.73
CA SER A 60 -23.97 -7.78 14.20
C SER A 60 -23.00 -7.44 13.09
N THR A 61 -22.60 -8.41 12.27
CA THR A 61 -21.71 -8.19 11.13
C THR A 61 -22.36 -7.33 10.05
N THR A 62 -23.68 -7.49 9.81
CA THR A 62 -24.45 -6.59 8.94
C THR A 62 -24.42 -5.15 9.47
N ALA A 63 -24.68 -4.97 10.79
CA ALA A 63 -24.64 -3.64 11.42
C ALA A 63 -23.23 -3.03 11.37
N ILE A 64 -22.19 -3.83 11.55
CA ILE A 64 -20.79 -3.39 11.37
C ILE A 64 -20.58 -2.87 9.95
N GLY A 65 -20.96 -3.65 8.91
CA GLY A 65 -20.83 -3.25 7.50
C GLY A 65 -21.50 -1.91 7.17
N GLN A 66 -22.65 -1.61 7.81
CA GLN A 66 -23.33 -0.32 7.67
C GLN A 66 -22.59 0.83 8.35
N ARG A 67 -21.96 0.56 9.51
CA ARG A 67 -21.37 1.59 10.38
C ARG A 67 -19.93 1.96 10.04
N ILE A 68 -19.24 1.13 9.26
CA ILE A 68 -17.88 1.44 8.78
C ILE A 68 -17.86 2.48 7.66
N ALA A 69 -18.99 2.80 7.05
CA ALA A 69 -19.14 3.73 5.93
C ALA A 69 -18.42 5.09 6.06
N PRO A 70 -18.34 5.75 7.24
CA PRO A 70 -17.67 7.04 7.38
C PRO A 70 -16.15 6.99 7.21
N TYR A 71 -15.50 5.86 7.49
CA TYR A 71 -14.06 5.72 7.50
C TYR A 71 -13.52 5.49 6.08
N ASP A 72 -12.26 5.86 5.81
CA ASP A 72 -11.71 5.79 4.45
C ASP A 72 -11.01 4.45 4.18
N ILE A 73 -10.29 3.93 5.17
CA ILE A 73 -9.61 2.62 5.11
C ILE A 73 -10.00 1.84 6.37
N VAL A 74 -10.58 0.67 6.16
CA VAL A 74 -11.05 -0.21 7.25
C VAL A 74 -10.32 -1.54 7.17
N HIS A 75 -9.55 -1.87 8.21
CA HIS A 75 -9.02 -3.21 8.41
C HIS A 75 -9.95 -3.98 9.34
N VAL A 76 -10.25 -5.21 8.98
CA VAL A 76 -11.01 -6.12 9.83
C VAL A 76 -10.22 -7.39 10.08
N GLU A 77 -10.29 -7.86 11.32
CA GLU A 77 -9.74 -9.12 11.80
C GLU A 77 -10.87 -10.08 12.15
N GLU A 78 -10.63 -11.37 12.11
CA GLU A 78 -11.64 -12.42 12.32
C GLU A 78 -12.83 -12.35 11.34
N ASP A 79 -12.68 -11.76 10.17
CA ASP A 79 -13.72 -11.76 9.14
C ASP A 79 -13.76 -13.12 8.42
N PHE A 80 -14.30 -14.13 9.11
CA PHE A 80 -14.34 -15.53 8.66
C PHE A 80 -15.70 -15.91 8.07
N ASN A 81 -16.59 -16.44 8.92
CA ASN A 81 -17.81 -17.12 8.48
C ASN A 81 -18.94 -16.16 8.11
N TYR A 82 -18.86 -14.91 8.53
CA TYR A 82 -19.89 -13.89 8.28
C TYR A 82 -19.47 -12.81 7.28
N HIS A 83 -18.37 -13.02 6.58
CA HIS A 83 -17.80 -12.14 5.58
C HIS A 83 -18.83 -11.59 4.57
N ALA A 84 -19.73 -12.46 4.08
CA ALA A 84 -20.75 -12.06 3.10
C ALA A 84 -21.72 -10.98 3.66
N TYR A 85 -22.02 -11.02 4.94
CA TYR A 85 -22.88 -10.03 5.60
C TYR A 85 -22.19 -8.66 5.71
N LEU A 86 -20.88 -8.66 6.03
CA LEU A 86 -20.08 -7.44 6.07
C LEU A 86 -20.03 -6.76 4.70
N TYR A 87 -19.64 -7.52 3.67
CA TYR A 87 -19.43 -6.97 2.33
C TYR A 87 -20.74 -6.60 1.62
N ALA A 88 -21.85 -7.29 1.91
CA ALA A 88 -23.15 -6.93 1.36
C ALA A 88 -23.73 -5.66 2.02
N ALA A 89 -23.43 -5.42 3.30
CA ALA A 89 -23.93 -4.26 4.03
C ALA A 89 -23.11 -2.98 3.79
N ASP A 90 -21.82 -3.10 3.51
CA ASP A 90 -20.99 -1.96 3.14
C ASP A 90 -21.17 -1.64 1.63
N THR A 91 -21.52 -0.39 1.33
CA THR A 91 -21.68 0.11 -0.06
C THR A 91 -20.77 1.29 -0.37
N ASN A 92 -19.86 1.65 0.55
CA ASN A 92 -19.08 2.88 0.46
C ASN A 92 -17.62 2.67 0.06
N HIS A 93 -17.08 1.47 0.26
CA HIS A 93 -15.69 1.15 -0.05
C HIS A 93 -15.63 0.44 -1.40
N ALA A 94 -15.08 1.14 -2.40
CA ALA A 94 -14.97 0.62 -3.78
C ALA A 94 -13.86 -0.43 -3.94
N TYR A 95 -12.84 -0.36 -3.09
CA TYR A 95 -11.66 -1.23 -3.15
C TYR A 95 -11.68 -2.19 -1.96
N ARG A 96 -11.80 -3.49 -2.26
CA ARG A 96 -11.96 -4.53 -1.23
C ARG A 96 -11.06 -5.71 -1.53
N THR A 97 -10.44 -6.25 -0.49
CA THR A 97 -9.70 -7.50 -0.64
C THR A 97 -10.67 -8.68 -0.81
N PRO A 98 -10.30 -9.71 -1.57
CA PRO A 98 -11.09 -10.93 -1.62
C PRO A 98 -11.10 -11.60 -0.26
N THR A 99 -12.16 -12.39 0.06
CA THR A 99 -12.21 -13.16 1.30
C THR A 99 -11.03 -14.10 1.42
N SER A 100 -10.54 -14.29 2.65
CA SER A 100 -9.50 -15.28 2.94
C SER A 100 -10.04 -16.70 3.14
N GLY A 101 -11.37 -16.86 3.22
CA GLY A 101 -12.03 -18.12 3.58
C GLY A 101 -12.51 -18.16 5.03
N GLY A 102 -13.29 -19.21 5.38
CA GLY A 102 -13.84 -19.40 6.72
C GLY A 102 -12.79 -19.74 7.77
N ALA A 103 -13.23 -19.83 9.04
CA ALA A 103 -12.39 -20.23 10.16
C ALA A 103 -11.70 -21.58 9.90
N GLY A 104 -10.42 -21.68 10.24
CA GLY A 104 -9.58 -22.87 9.99
C GLY A 104 -8.99 -22.93 8.57
N ILE A 105 -9.46 -22.09 7.63
CA ILE A 105 -9.00 -22.05 6.24
C ILE A 105 -8.32 -20.71 5.94
N GLY A 106 -8.96 -19.60 6.31
CA GLY A 106 -8.52 -18.24 6.02
C GLY A 106 -7.90 -17.54 7.21
N SER A 107 -7.22 -16.42 6.93
CA SER A 107 -6.59 -15.57 7.96
C SER A 107 -7.58 -14.69 8.72
N GLY A 108 -8.80 -14.49 8.17
CA GLY A 108 -9.77 -13.54 8.69
C GLY A 108 -9.41 -12.07 8.52
N LEU A 109 -8.35 -11.76 7.77
CA LEU A 109 -7.87 -10.41 7.56
C LEU A 109 -8.39 -9.86 6.23
N ASN A 110 -9.20 -8.81 6.25
CA ASN A 110 -9.69 -8.15 5.06
C ASN A 110 -9.57 -6.63 5.19
N THR A 111 -9.57 -5.96 4.04
CA THR A 111 -9.56 -4.49 3.97
C THR A 111 -10.66 -4.02 3.05
N LEU A 112 -11.36 -2.96 3.51
CA LEU A 112 -12.33 -2.21 2.73
C LEU A 112 -11.81 -0.76 2.65
N SER A 113 -11.59 -0.25 1.44
CA SER A 113 -10.97 1.06 1.22
C SER A 113 -11.73 1.90 0.21
N LYS A 114 -11.77 3.21 0.44
CA LYS A 114 -12.18 4.21 -0.56
C LYS A 114 -11.01 4.63 -1.45
N ILE A 115 -9.79 4.32 -1.03
CA ILE A 115 -8.54 4.66 -1.70
C ILE A 115 -8.09 3.47 -2.56
N PRO A 116 -7.65 3.69 -3.82
CA PRO A 116 -7.20 2.61 -4.68
C PRO A 116 -5.86 2.02 -4.22
N TYR A 117 -5.73 0.72 -4.38
CA TYR A 117 -4.47 -0.02 -4.24
C TYR A 117 -4.25 -0.92 -5.46
N ASP A 118 -3.01 -1.31 -5.70
CA ASP A 118 -2.69 -2.29 -6.75
C ASP A 118 -2.97 -3.70 -6.21
N ALA A 119 -4.01 -4.34 -6.75
CA ALA A 119 -4.43 -5.67 -6.30
C ALA A 119 -3.36 -6.75 -6.57
N ASP A 120 -2.52 -6.54 -7.58
CA ASP A 120 -1.44 -7.45 -7.92
C ASP A 120 -0.27 -7.38 -6.91
N ASP A 121 -0.15 -6.26 -6.19
CA ASP A 121 0.82 -6.09 -5.11
C ASP A 121 0.26 -6.48 -3.72
N PHE A 122 -1.01 -6.91 -3.65
CA PHE A 122 -1.61 -7.34 -2.38
C PHE A 122 -1.08 -8.71 -1.95
N GLU A 123 -0.63 -8.81 -0.69
CA GLU A 123 -0.08 -10.04 -0.13
C GLU A 123 -0.78 -10.43 1.18
N ARG A 124 -0.99 -11.75 1.38
CA ARG A 124 -1.39 -12.37 2.65
C ARG A 124 -0.26 -13.26 3.13
N VAL A 125 0.26 -12.98 4.30
CA VAL A 125 1.40 -13.70 4.87
C VAL A 125 0.97 -14.35 6.18
N ARG A 126 1.15 -15.67 6.27
CA ARG A 126 0.89 -16.44 7.49
C ARG A 126 2.04 -16.26 8.47
N TRP A 127 1.73 -16.25 9.77
CA TRP A 127 2.76 -16.35 10.80
C TRP A 127 3.51 -17.68 10.75
N ASN A 128 4.81 -17.62 10.99
CA ASN A 128 5.66 -18.82 11.11
C ASN A 128 5.51 -19.51 12.47
N SER A 129 5.02 -18.79 13.48
CA SER A 129 4.88 -19.22 14.86
C SER A 129 3.47 -18.97 15.37
N CYS A 130 2.90 -19.96 16.06
CA CYS A 130 1.62 -19.84 16.78
C CYS A 130 1.64 -20.78 17.98
N GLN A 131 0.82 -20.50 19.02
CA GLN A 131 0.67 -21.36 20.18
C GLN A 131 -0.56 -22.28 20.02
N VAL A 132 -0.32 -23.59 20.16
CA VAL A 132 -1.38 -24.60 19.97
C VAL A 132 -2.39 -24.61 21.12
N ASP A 133 -1.91 -24.45 22.36
CA ASP A 133 -2.73 -24.60 23.57
C ASP A 133 -3.80 -23.53 23.71
N SER A 134 -3.58 -22.34 23.13
CA SER A 134 -4.57 -21.25 23.10
C SER A 134 -5.46 -21.26 21.86
N GLY A 135 -5.28 -22.23 20.96
CA GLY A 135 -6.10 -22.38 19.75
C GLY A 135 -5.68 -21.50 18.57
N ASP A 136 -4.67 -20.63 18.71
CA ASP A 136 -4.25 -19.73 17.64
C ASP A 136 -3.75 -20.41 16.37
N CYS A 137 -3.24 -21.66 16.49
CA CYS A 137 -2.85 -22.45 15.33
C CYS A 137 -4.04 -23.05 14.55
N LEU A 138 -5.27 -22.96 15.07
CA LEU A 138 -6.46 -23.49 14.39
C LEU A 138 -6.88 -22.62 13.20
N THR A 139 -6.49 -21.36 13.16
CA THR A 139 -6.67 -20.48 12.02
C THR A 139 -5.31 -20.00 11.51
N PRO A 140 -5.12 -19.84 10.19
CA PRO A 140 -3.85 -19.37 9.65
C PRO A 140 -3.72 -17.84 9.80
N LYS A 141 -3.68 -17.36 11.07
CA LYS A 141 -3.43 -15.95 11.38
C LYS A 141 -2.14 -15.45 10.71
N GLY A 142 -2.05 -14.16 10.51
CA GLY A 142 -0.93 -13.54 9.83
C GLY A 142 -1.08 -12.04 9.73
N PHE A 143 -0.59 -11.51 8.62
CA PHE A 143 -0.80 -10.12 8.22
C PHE A 143 -1.08 -10.03 6.73
N THR A 144 -1.66 -8.91 6.30
CA THR A 144 -1.74 -8.52 4.89
C THR A 144 -0.88 -7.31 4.64
N PHE A 145 -0.42 -7.17 3.41
CA PHE A 145 0.29 -6.00 2.91
C PHE A 145 -0.45 -5.45 1.69
N MET A 146 -0.62 -4.14 1.63
CA MET A 146 -1.08 -3.43 0.45
C MET A 146 -0.44 -2.05 0.37
N ARG A 147 -0.34 -1.53 -0.86
CA ARG A 147 0.18 -0.19 -1.14
C ARG A 147 -0.97 0.68 -1.62
N GLU A 148 -1.48 1.52 -0.73
CA GLU A 148 -2.54 2.48 -1.03
C GLU A 148 -1.99 3.69 -1.78
N ARG A 149 -2.68 4.09 -2.84
CA ARG A 149 -2.31 5.23 -3.68
C ARG A 149 -3.14 6.46 -3.28
N LEU A 150 -2.57 7.33 -2.46
CA LEU A 150 -3.24 8.56 -2.00
C LEU A 150 -3.36 9.62 -3.12
N ALA A 151 -2.35 9.71 -3.98
CA ALA A 151 -2.30 10.58 -5.15
C ALA A 151 -1.27 10.04 -6.15
N GLU A 152 -1.09 10.68 -7.31
CA GLU A 152 -0.07 10.28 -8.27
C GLU A 152 1.33 10.26 -7.62
N GLY A 153 1.97 9.08 -7.64
CA GLY A 153 3.27 8.84 -7.04
C GLY A 153 3.33 8.97 -5.51
N VAL A 154 2.19 9.09 -4.84
CA VAL A 154 2.09 9.17 -3.38
C VAL A 154 1.49 7.90 -2.84
N TYR A 155 2.33 7.07 -2.25
CA TYR A 155 1.95 5.77 -1.72
C TYR A 155 2.21 5.67 -0.23
N VAL A 156 1.32 4.95 0.46
CA VAL A 156 1.48 4.52 1.86
C VAL A 156 1.27 3.02 1.92
N ASP A 157 2.16 2.33 2.60
CA ASP A 157 2.11 0.88 2.77
C ASP A 157 1.30 0.54 4.03
N PHE A 158 0.23 -0.23 3.86
CA PHE A 158 -0.68 -0.64 4.92
C PHE A 158 -0.50 -2.12 5.26
N TYR A 159 -0.51 -2.41 6.56
CA TYR A 159 -0.42 -3.76 7.11
C TYR A 159 -1.61 -3.99 8.04
N ASN A 160 -2.49 -4.94 7.70
CA ASN A 160 -3.51 -5.47 8.61
C ASN A 160 -2.92 -6.67 9.35
N VAL A 161 -2.96 -6.67 10.67
CA VAL A 161 -2.31 -7.69 11.49
C VAL A 161 -3.26 -8.35 12.48
N HIS A 162 -3.14 -9.66 12.65
CA HIS A 162 -3.75 -10.39 13.77
C HIS A 162 -2.72 -11.35 14.35
N THR A 163 -2.12 -10.99 15.49
CA THR A 163 -1.06 -11.79 16.13
C THR A 163 -1.62 -12.85 17.05
N ASN A 164 -0.73 -13.70 17.60
CA ASN A 164 -1.09 -14.73 18.58
C ASN A 164 -1.77 -14.13 19.81
N ALA A 165 -2.93 -14.66 20.17
CA ALA A 165 -3.69 -14.26 21.36
C ALA A 165 -3.07 -14.87 22.65
N GLY A 166 -3.80 -14.76 23.76
CA GLY A 166 -3.43 -15.37 25.04
C GLY A 166 -2.27 -14.70 25.77
N THR A 167 -1.92 -15.23 26.93
CA THR A 167 -0.97 -14.59 27.85
C THR A 167 -0.03 -15.57 28.56
N ASN A 168 -0.06 -16.87 28.21
CA ASN A 168 0.95 -17.80 28.72
C ASN A 168 2.30 -17.55 28.03
N ASP A 169 3.38 -18.12 28.54
CA ASP A 169 4.73 -17.91 28.02
C ASP A 169 4.87 -18.29 26.53
N GLY A 170 4.16 -19.33 26.08
CA GLY A 170 4.14 -19.75 24.68
C GLY A 170 3.41 -18.73 23.77
N ASP A 171 2.30 -18.14 24.27
CA ASP A 171 1.59 -17.07 23.56
C ASP A 171 2.46 -15.83 23.40
N LEU A 172 3.10 -15.40 24.49
CA LEU A 172 3.99 -14.24 24.49
C LEU A 172 5.19 -14.45 23.53
N ALA A 173 5.79 -15.63 23.55
CA ALA A 173 6.89 -15.99 22.65
C ALA A 173 6.44 -15.98 21.18
N SER A 174 5.31 -16.66 20.87
CA SER A 174 4.76 -16.69 19.50
C SER A 174 4.40 -15.30 18.99
N ARG A 175 3.81 -14.44 19.84
CA ARG A 175 3.47 -13.05 19.50
C ARG A 175 4.71 -12.20 19.24
N ALA A 176 5.77 -12.38 20.02
CA ALA A 176 7.05 -11.72 19.77
C ALA A 176 7.66 -12.17 18.43
N ASP A 177 7.60 -13.45 18.09
CA ASP A 177 8.05 -13.97 16.80
C ASP A 177 7.21 -13.42 15.63
N ASN A 178 5.88 -13.26 15.80
CA ASN A 178 5.01 -12.64 14.82
C ASN A 178 5.46 -11.21 14.51
N LEU A 179 5.69 -10.40 15.55
CA LEU A 179 6.16 -9.01 15.38
C LEU A 179 7.56 -8.94 14.76
N ASN A 180 8.45 -9.88 15.06
CA ASN A 180 9.78 -9.99 14.44
C ASN A 180 9.66 -10.34 12.94
N GLN A 181 8.76 -11.28 12.57
CA GLN A 181 8.49 -11.62 11.18
C GLN A 181 7.95 -10.40 10.41
N LEU A 182 6.97 -9.68 10.98
CA LEU A 182 6.43 -8.46 10.39
C LEU A 182 7.51 -7.39 10.23
N SER A 183 8.38 -7.21 11.22
CA SER A 183 9.49 -6.25 11.17
C SER A 183 10.45 -6.55 10.00
N ALA A 184 10.79 -7.83 9.80
CA ALA A 184 11.62 -8.26 8.67
C ALA A 184 10.93 -7.98 7.31
N PHE A 185 9.63 -8.22 7.23
CA PHE A 185 8.84 -7.96 6.02
C PHE A 185 8.74 -6.45 5.71
N ILE A 186 8.43 -5.62 6.70
CA ILE A 186 8.39 -4.14 6.56
C ILE A 186 9.74 -3.62 6.05
N LYS A 187 10.85 -4.17 6.53
CA LYS A 187 12.19 -3.75 6.13
C LYS A 187 12.48 -4.01 4.64
N THR A 188 11.96 -5.10 4.08
CA THR A 188 12.19 -5.48 2.68
C THR A 188 11.15 -4.89 1.72
N HIS A 189 9.88 -4.78 2.13
CA HIS A 189 8.77 -4.36 1.24
C HIS A 189 8.51 -2.84 1.30
N SER A 190 8.77 -2.22 2.45
CA SER A 190 8.45 -0.80 2.69
C SER A 190 9.70 0.07 2.90
N ALA A 191 10.85 -0.33 2.36
CA ALA A 191 12.05 0.51 2.37
C ALA A 191 11.76 1.84 1.64
N GLY A 192 11.99 2.97 2.32
CA GLY A 192 11.76 4.29 1.75
C GLY A 192 10.29 4.76 1.69
N ASN A 193 9.32 3.93 2.10
CA ASN A 193 7.90 4.26 2.09
C ASN A 193 7.39 4.66 3.49
N ALA A 194 6.34 5.50 3.50
CA ALA A 194 5.51 5.71 4.68
C ALA A 194 4.69 4.43 4.94
N VAL A 195 4.45 4.13 6.22
CA VAL A 195 3.84 2.87 6.66
C VAL A 195 2.74 3.14 7.67
N VAL A 196 1.66 2.39 7.60
CA VAL A 196 0.65 2.22 8.64
C VAL A 196 0.52 0.73 8.96
N VAL A 197 0.73 0.34 10.22
CA VAL A 197 0.46 -1.00 10.74
C VAL A 197 -0.75 -0.88 11.67
N MET A 198 -1.81 -1.60 11.40
CA MET A 198 -2.97 -1.61 12.27
C MET A 198 -3.65 -2.98 12.30
N GLY A 199 -4.38 -3.27 13.38
CA GLY A 199 -5.03 -4.54 13.58
C GLY A 199 -5.04 -4.97 15.04
N ASP A 200 -5.53 -6.17 15.27
CA ASP A 200 -5.48 -6.83 16.56
C ASP A 200 -4.07 -7.38 16.82
N THR A 201 -3.28 -6.57 17.50
CA THR A 201 -1.91 -6.94 17.87
C THR A 201 -1.85 -7.86 19.09
N ASN A 202 -2.96 -8.09 19.77
CA ASN A 202 -3.02 -8.82 21.02
C ASN A 202 -2.03 -8.35 22.10
N THR A 203 -1.42 -7.15 21.90
CA THR A 203 -0.38 -6.59 22.75
C THR A 203 -0.88 -5.47 23.64
N ARG A 204 -0.20 -5.29 24.77
CA ARG A 204 -0.35 -4.13 25.66
C ARG A 204 1.02 -3.59 26.05
N TYR A 205 1.17 -2.29 26.09
CA TYR A 205 2.38 -1.65 26.65
C TYR A 205 2.57 -2.01 28.12
N THR A 206 1.45 -2.09 28.87
CA THR A 206 1.46 -2.44 30.31
C THR A 206 1.86 -3.87 30.58
N ARG A 207 1.68 -4.81 29.63
CA ARG A 207 1.99 -6.22 29.84
C ARG A 207 3.48 -6.50 29.71
N SER A 208 4.11 -7.05 30.75
CA SER A 208 5.56 -7.26 30.83
C SER A 208 6.16 -8.16 29.76
N GLY A 209 5.39 -9.15 29.25
CA GLY A 209 5.84 -10.08 28.22
C GLY A 209 5.67 -9.61 26.79
N ASP A 210 4.93 -8.51 26.55
CA ASP A 210 4.68 -8.00 25.21
C ASP A 210 5.83 -7.13 24.69
N THR A 211 6.02 -7.13 23.36
CA THR A 211 7.15 -6.47 22.67
C THR A 211 6.71 -5.36 21.72
N ILE A 212 5.50 -4.78 21.92
CA ILE A 212 4.97 -3.74 21.03
C ILE A 212 5.81 -2.47 21.02
N ALA A 213 6.37 -2.08 22.17
CA ALA A 213 7.23 -0.90 22.26
C ALA A 213 8.54 -1.11 21.49
N GLU A 214 9.14 -2.28 21.62
CA GLU A 214 10.35 -2.69 20.91
C GLU A 214 10.09 -2.78 19.39
N PHE A 215 8.95 -3.35 18.98
CA PHE A 215 8.52 -3.41 17.57
C PHE A 215 8.35 -2.00 16.99
N ALA A 216 7.65 -1.12 17.69
CA ALA A 216 7.46 0.26 17.24
C ALA A 216 8.80 0.99 17.08
N ALA A 217 9.70 0.89 18.07
CA ALA A 217 11.02 1.50 18.03
C ALA A 217 11.90 0.95 16.88
N ALA A 218 11.93 -0.38 16.69
CA ALA A 218 12.74 -1.02 15.65
C ALA A 218 12.33 -0.64 14.22
N ASN A 219 11.06 -0.25 14.01
CA ASN A 219 10.53 0.14 12.72
C ASN A 219 10.31 1.65 12.56
N GLY A 220 10.66 2.46 13.58
CA GLY A 220 10.45 3.91 13.57
C GLY A 220 8.97 4.30 13.57
N LEU A 221 8.11 3.47 14.17
CA LEU A 221 6.67 3.67 14.22
C LEU A 221 6.26 4.50 15.43
N THR A 222 5.27 5.37 15.23
CA THR A 222 4.58 6.15 16.26
C THR A 222 3.20 5.58 16.48
N ASP A 223 2.78 5.41 17.73
CA ASP A 223 1.41 5.04 18.09
C ASP A 223 0.59 6.31 18.35
N PRO A 224 -0.50 6.59 17.59
CA PRO A 224 -1.39 7.74 17.81
C PRO A 224 -2.03 7.76 19.20
N TRP A 225 -2.33 6.61 19.79
CA TRP A 225 -2.81 6.56 21.17
C TRP A 225 -1.77 7.10 22.15
N VAL A 226 -0.52 6.65 22.02
CA VAL A 226 0.58 7.17 22.84
C VAL A 226 0.80 8.65 22.55
N GLN A 227 0.82 9.04 21.29
CA GLN A 227 1.10 10.41 20.86
C GLN A 227 0.04 11.40 21.37
N LEU A 228 -1.24 11.12 21.12
CA LEU A 228 -2.35 12.08 21.30
C LEU A 228 -3.02 11.97 22.66
N ILE A 229 -3.09 10.76 23.24
CA ILE A 229 -3.80 10.51 24.48
C ILE A 229 -2.86 10.44 25.68
N ARG A 230 -1.63 9.93 25.46
CA ARG A 230 -0.64 9.72 26.54
C ARG A 230 0.48 10.77 26.58
N GLY A 231 0.35 11.85 25.78
CA GLY A 231 1.35 12.92 25.72
C GLY A 231 2.72 12.47 25.20
N GLY A 232 2.75 11.45 24.34
CA GLY A 232 3.97 10.92 23.72
C GLY A 232 4.75 9.91 24.56
N THR A 233 4.26 9.54 25.76
CA THR A 233 4.92 8.58 26.64
C THR A 233 4.09 7.32 26.79
N PRO A 234 4.55 6.15 26.32
CA PRO A 234 3.83 4.89 26.50
C PRO A 234 3.79 4.51 27.98
N PRO A 235 2.80 3.72 28.44
CA PRO A 235 2.80 3.15 29.77
C PRO A 235 4.06 2.33 30.04
N ALA A 236 4.49 2.30 31.28
CA ALA A 236 5.63 1.49 31.66
C ALA A 236 5.30 0.00 31.57
N LYS A 237 6.20 -0.79 30.98
CA LYS A 237 6.10 -2.25 30.93
C LYS A 237 6.03 -2.84 32.34
N GLY A 238 5.04 -3.69 32.60
CA GLY A 238 4.79 -4.29 33.92
C GLY A 238 4.03 -3.38 34.88
N SER A 239 3.54 -2.20 34.46
CA SER A 239 2.65 -1.37 35.25
C SER A 239 1.23 -1.95 35.29
N ASP A 240 0.38 -1.38 36.16
CA ASP A 240 -1.03 -1.77 36.24
C ASP A 240 -1.71 -1.66 34.88
N ALA A 241 -2.54 -2.64 34.57
CA ALA A 241 -3.28 -2.68 33.31
C ALA A 241 -4.27 -1.51 33.19
N LEU A 242 -4.27 -0.82 32.07
CA LEU A 242 -5.18 0.29 31.77
C LEU A 242 -6.44 -0.20 31.05
N VAL A 243 -6.96 -1.36 31.44
CA VAL A 243 -8.17 -1.97 30.86
C VAL A 243 -9.42 -1.34 31.49
N CYS A 244 -10.38 -1.00 30.65
CA CYS A 244 -11.63 -0.42 31.08
C CYS A 244 -12.82 -1.41 30.96
N ASP A 245 -13.87 -1.15 31.70
CA ASP A 245 -15.15 -1.85 31.58
C ASP A 245 -15.79 -1.47 30.23
N GLN A 246 -16.16 -2.47 29.45
CA GLN A 246 -16.84 -2.36 28.17
C GLN A 246 -18.35 -2.63 28.25
N THR A 247 -18.91 -2.81 29.45
CA THR A 247 -20.35 -3.07 29.63
C THR A 247 -21.21 -1.81 29.55
N GLY A 248 -20.57 -0.63 29.57
CA GLY A 248 -21.23 0.67 29.45
C GLY A 248 -21.54 1.07 28.02
N THR A 249 -21.98 2.30 27.82
CA THR A 249 -22.22 2.89 26.48
C THR A 249 -21.04 3.67 25.95
N THR A 250 -19.99 3.86 26.74
CA THR A 250 -18.77 4.60 26.37
C THR A 250 -17.56 3.96 27.02
N VAL A 251 -16.47 3.93 26.27
CA VAL A 251 -15.12 3.55 26.75
C VAL A 251 -14.19 4.74 26.56
N PRO A 252 -13.53 5.25 27.62
CA PRO A 252 -12.63 6.38 27.51
C PRO A 252 -11.40 6.07 26.64
N ASN A 253 -10.94 7.05 25.87
CA ASN A 253 -9.71 6.93 25.05
C ASN A 253 -8.44 6.69 25.88
N THR A 254 -8.49 6.90 27.20
CA THR A 254 -7.36 6.63 28.10
C THR A 254 -7.13 5.13 28.35
N CYS A 255 -8.12 4.29 28.00
CA CYS A 255 -8.03 2.84 28.15
C CYS A 255 -7.12 2.23 27.10
N GLU A 256 -6.30 1.26 27.50
CA GLU A 256 -5.45 0.53 26.59
C GLU A 256 -6.19 -0.67 26.01
N VAL A 257 -6.32 -0.73 24.69
CA VAL A 257 -6.83 -1.87 23.94
C VAL A 257 -5.70 -2.65 23.27
N VAL A 258 -5.97 -3.87 22.81
CA VAL A 258 -4.99 -4.70 22.09
C VAL A 258 -4.94 -4.36 20.60
N ASP A 259 -5.99 -3.75 20.10
CA ASP A 259 -6.08 -3.22 18.75
C ASP A 259 -5.26 -1.93 18.66
N LYS A 260 -4.39 -1.83 17.65
CA LYS A 260 -3.45 -0.72 17.56
C LYS A 260 -3.40 -0.15 16.16
N VAL A 261 -3.03 1.12 16.08
CA VAL A 261 -2.63 1.80 14.86
C VAL A 261 -1.23 2.38 15.11
N LEU A 262 -0.30 2.04 14.26
CA LEU A 262 1.08 2.51 14.32
C LEU A 262 1.46 3.09 12.96
N TYR A 263 2.22 4.19 12.91
CA TYR A 263 2.60 4.78 11.62
C TYR A 263 4.02 5.33 11.62
N ARG A 264 4.60 5.44 10.44
CA ARG A 264 5.85 6.18 10.22
C ARG A 264 5.80 6.97 8.91
N ASN A 265 6.55 8.05 8.89
CA ASN A 265 6.79 8.88 7.72
C ASN A 265 7.82 8.24 6.77
N SER A 266 7.87 8.78 5.55
CA SER A 266 8.99 8.58 4.62
C SER A 266 9.64 9.91 4.27
N LYS A 267 10.70 9.87 3.47
CA LYS A 267 11.32 11.08 2.93
C LYS A 267 10.40 11.83 1.97
N LEU A 268 9.48 11.12 1.30
CA LEU A 268 8.49 11.69 0.38
C LEU A 268 7.22 12.13 1.09
N VAL A 269 6.66 11.27 1.95
CA VAL A 269 5.33 11.44 2.55
C VAL A 269 5.46 11.62 4.05
N SER A 270 4.95 12.75 4.54
CA SER A 270 4.73 12.99 5.96
C SER A 270 3.29 12.64 6.30
N LEU A 271 3.10 11.79 7.30
CA LEU A 271 1.83 11.48 7.93
C LEU A 271 1.79 12.17 9.30
N ASN A 272 0.64 12.71 9.68
CA ASN A 272 0.44 13.25 11.01
C ASN A 272 -0.92 12.81 11.53
N ALA A 273 -0.94 12.06 12.63
CA ALA A 273 -2.17 11.67 13.31
C ALA A 273 -2.79 12.91 13.97
N THR A 274 -4.05 13.19 13.64
CA THR A 274 -4.80 14.38 14.10
C THR A 274 -5.85 14.06 15.13
N SER A 275 -6.30 12.80 15.16
CA SER A 275 -7.28 12.30 16.13
C SER A 275 -7.07 10.82 16.39
N TYR A 276 -7.45 10.39 17.58
CA TYR A 276 -7.58 8.99 17.99
C TYR A 276 -8.90 8.84 18.76
N ASN A 277 -9.66 7.80 18.48
CA ASN A 277 -10.86 7.51 19.22
C ASN A 277 -11.11 6.00 19.32
N ASN A 278 -11.51 5.56 20.52
CA ASN A 278 -12.20 4.29 20.71
C ASN A 278 -13.66 4.50 20.32
N GLU A 279 -14.13 3.78 19.30
CA GLU A 279 -15.45 3.99 18.70
C GLU A 279 -16.54 3.11 19.32
N HIS A 280 -16.32 2.56 20.52
CA HIS A 280 -17.24 1.69 21.26
C HIS A 280 -18.71 2.13 21.14
N ALA A 281 -18.99 3.39 21.47
CA ALA A 281 -20.36 3.93 21.48
C ALA A 281 -21.08 3.84 20.14
N LYS A 282 -20.34 3.78 19.02
CA LYS A 282 -20.91 3.72 17.68
C LYS A 282 -21.18 2.28 17.23
N PHE A 283 -20.64 1.28 17.93
CA PHE A 283 -20.72 -0.13 17.54
C PHE A 283 -21.46 -0.99 18.58
N LEU A 284 -22.51 -0.43 19.13
CA LEU A 284 -23.43 -1.12 20.06
C LEU A 284 -24.77 -1.45 19.38
N THR A 285 -25.46 -2.49 19.82
CA THR A 285 -26.86 -2.73 19.44
C THR A 285 -27.78 -1.67 20.06
N SER A 286 -29.10 -1.69 19.76
CA SER A 286 -30.09 -0.85 20.41
C SER A 286 -30.19 -1.09 21.93
N ASP A 287 -29.80 -2.28 22.39
CA ASP A 287 -29.80 -2.68 23.79
C ASP A 287 -28.44 -2.43 24.46
N ASN A 288 -27.57 -1.65 23.83
CA ASN A 288 -26.21 -1.30 24.26
C ASN A 288 -25.26 -2.49 24.42
N LEU A 289 -25.47 -3.57 23.66
CA LEU A 289 -24.56 -4.69 23.62
C LEU A 289 -23.55 -4.48 22.50
N MET A 290 -22.29 -4.89 22.68
CA MET A 290 -21.23 -4.80 21.69
C MET A 290 -21.55 -5.64 20.45
N LEU A 291 -21.26 -5.11 19.27
CA LEU A 291 -21.38 -5.84 18.00
C LEU A 291 -20.24 -6.85 17.78
N SER A 292 -19.16 -6.74 18.54
CA SER A 292 -18.02 -7.66 18.60
C SER A 292 -17.57 -7.76 20.05
N ASP A 293 -16.61 -8.60 20.36
CA ASP A 293 -15.92 -8.65 21.67
C ASP A 293 -14.69 -7.71 21.73
N HIS A 294 -14.45 -6.96 20.64
CA HIS A 294 -13.45 -5.90 20.55
C HIS A 294 -14.10 -4.53 20.34
N ASP A 295 -13.40 -3.47 20.74
CA ASP A 295 -13.74 -2.09 20.40
C ASP A 295 -13.03 -1.67 19.12
N PRO A 296 -13.73 -1.02 18.17
CA PRO A 296 -13.05 -0.46 16.99
C PRO A 296 -12.24 0.78 17.35
N ILE A 297 -11.07 0.91 16.74
CA ILE A 297 -10.17 2.05 16.93
C ILE A 297 -10.06 2.84 15.63
N THR A 298 -10.28 4.16 15.71
CA THR A 298 -10.10 5.05 14.57
C THR A 298 -8.99 6.06 14.80
N VAL A 299 -8.28 6.37 13.71
CA VAL A 299 -7.29 7.46 13.66
C VAL A 299 -7.54 8.31 12.42
N GLY A 300 -7.59 9.62 12.61
CA GLY A 300 -7.57 10.58 11.50
C GLY A 300 -6.14 11.00 11.19
N PHE A 301 -5.82 11.06 9.90
CA PHE A 301 -4.52 11.48 9.41
C PHE A 301 -4.62 12.69 8.48
N THR A 302 -3.64 13.57 8.56
CA THR A 302 -3.24 14.42 7.44
C THR A 302 -1.98 13.86 6.81
N TRP A 303 -1.86 14.01 5.50
CA TRP A 303 -0.62 13.71 4.79
C TRP A 303 -0.17 14.90 3.96
N SER A 304 1.14 15.01 3.76
CA SER A 304 1.74 15.98 2.85
C SER A 304 2.94 15.39 2.14
N ARG A 305 3.16 15.81 0.90
CA ARG A 305 4.32 15.42 0.11
C ARG A 305 5.47 16.40 0.33
N ASN A 306 6.69 15.89 0.46
CA ASN A 306 7.90 16.72 0.45
C ASN A 306 8.07 17.33 -0.95
N VAL A 307 7.91 18.64 -1.05
CA VAL A 307 7.96 19.40 -2.32
C VAL A 307 9.31 19.29 -3.05
N ALA A 308 10.38 18.86 -2.39
CA ALA A 308 11.67 18.62 -3.05
C ALA A 308 11.62 17.43 -4.02
N TYR A 309 10.65 16.53 -3.85
CA TYR A 309 10.49 15.30 -4.63
C TYR A 309 9.11 15.21 -5.25
N GLN A 310 9.03 14.45 -6.34
CA GLN A 310 7.80 13.93 -6.89
C GLN A 310 8.11 12.55 -7.47
N LEU A 311 7.16 11.63 -7.42
CA LEU A 311 7.28 10.33 -8.05
C LEU A 311 6.22 10.21 -9.15
N SER A 312 6.53 9.41 -10.19
CA SER A 312 5.50 8.92 -11.09
C SER A 312 4.81 7.70 -10.49
N ASP A 313 3.62 7.36 -10.98
CA ASP A 313 3.08 6.02 -10.77
C ASP A 313 4.00 4.97 -11.40
N GLN A 314 4.01 3.79 -10.80
CA GLN A 314 4.72 2.62 -11.31
C GLN A 314 4.00 2.04 -12.53
N PHE A 315 4.74 1.28 -13.33
CA PHE A 315 4.24 0.54 -14.50
C PHE A 315 5.01 -0.77 -14.61
N GLY A 316 4.31 -1.88 -14.88
CA GLY A 316 4.88 -3.22 -14.93
C GLY A 316 4.12 -4.21 -14.06
N GLY A 317 4.67 -5.40 -13.87
CA GLY A 317 4.05 -6.52 -13.15
C GLY A 317 4.50 -6.68 -11.69
N PRO A 318 3.79 -7.54 -10.93
CA PRO A 318 3.96 -7.67 -9.47
C PRO A 318 5.09 -8.66 -9.08
N HIS A 319 6.16 -8.74 -9.84
CA HIS A 319 7.23 -9.69 -9.60
C HIS A 319 8.51 -9.02 -9.13
N GLY A 320 9.48 -9.81 -8.64
CA GLY A 320 10.75 -9.32 -8.12
C GLY A 320 10.64 -8.66 -6.74
N ASP A 321 11.77 -8.23 -6.21
CA ASP A 321 11.89 -7.59 -4.89
C ASP A 321 11.55 -6.10 -4.98
N TYR A 322 10.97 -5.57 -3.91
CA TYR A 322 10.67 -4.14 -3.80
C TYR A 322 11.93 -3.30 -3.61
N PHE A 323 11.96 -2.14 -4.24
CA PHE A 323 12.99 -1.13 -4.02
C PHE A 323 12.42 0.30 -4.11
N ASN A 324 13.08 1.24 -3.43
CA ASN A 324 12.81 2.66 -3.52
C ASN A 324 14.09 3.46 -3.23
N ASP A 325 14.59 4.15 -4.24
CA ASP A 325 15.82 4.93 -4.14
C ASP A 325 15.68 6.24 -3.35
N ILE A 326 14.47 6.63 -2.92
CA ILE A 326 14.18 7.95 -2.35
C ILE A 326 15.12 8.30 -1.18
N THR A 327 15.53 7.32 -0.38
CA THR A 327 16.44 7.53 0.75
C THR A 327 17.84 7.92 0.29
N GLY A 328 18.32 7.35 -0.82
CA GLY A 328 19.63 7.58 -1.42
C GLY A 328 19.70 8.77 -2.38
N VAL A 329 18.56 9.36 -2.77
CA VAL A 329 18.49 10.48 -3.71
C VAL A 329 18.43 11.81 -2.95
N PRO A 330 19.47 12.67 -2.96
CA PRO A 330 19.41 14.00 -2.37
C PRO A 330 18.40 14.91 -3.07
N ALA A 331 17.89 15.93 -2.39
CA ALA A 331 17.14 17.01 -3.02
C ALA A 331 18.02 17.71 -4.09
N GLY A 332 17.45 17.95 -5.27
CA GLY A 332 18.20 18.52 -6.39
C GLY A 332 19.26 17.58 -7.00
N ALA A 333 19.20 16.27 -6.70
CA ALA A 333 20.10 15.28 -7.31
C ALA A 333 20.00 15.32 -8.83
N ARG A 334 21.15 15.22 -9.49
CA ARG A 334 21.29 15.23 -10.94
C ARG A 334 22.00 13.95 -11.40
N ALA A 335 21.43 13.28 -12.40
CA ALA A 335 22.11 12.18 -13.06
C ALA A 335 23.24 12.70 -13.95
N THR A 336 24.35 11.96 -14.01
CA THR A 336 25.48 12.17 -14.93
C THR A 336 25.54 11.08 -15.99
N THR A 337 24.95 9.93 -15.72
CA THR A 337 24.87 8.82 -16.67
C THR A 337 23.55 8.10 -16.49
N VAL A 338 22.89 7.74 -17.56
CA VAL A 338 21.78 6.80 -17.60
C VAL A 338 22.22 5.53 -18.31
N GLY A 339 21.86 4.36 -17.78
CA GLY A 339 22.26 3.07 -18.30
C GLY A 339 21.10 2.09 -18.45
N LEU A 340 21.24 1.18 -19.41
CA LEU A 340 20.35 0.05 -19.63
C LEU A 340 21.17 -1.21 -19.86
N ARG A 341 20.66 -2.34 -19.38
CA ARG A 341 21.01 -3.67 -19.91
C ARG A 341 19.75 -4.25 -20.54
N SER A 342 19.86 -4.72 -21.77
CA SER A 342 18.71 -5.27 -22.49
C SER A 342 19.11 -6.27 -23.55
N GLY A 343 18.25 -7.24 -23.77
CA GLY A 343 18.18 -8.12 -24.90
C GLY A 343 16.80 -7.97 -25.55
N SER A 344 15.96 -8.99 -25.48
CA SER A 344 14.55 -8.91 -25.91
C SER A 344 13.68 -8.11 -24.92
N ARG A 345 14.12 -7.93 -23.67
CA ARG A 345 13.49 -7.14 -22.62
C ARG A 345 14.52 -6.28 -21.88
N VAL A 346 14.06 -5.50 -20.90
CA VAL A 346 14.94 -4.69 -20.06
C VAL A 346 15.38 -5.52 -18.85
N ASP A 347 16.64 -5.90 -18.83
CA ASP A 347 17.23 -6.68 -17.76
C ASP A 347 17.67 -5.78 -16.60
N GLN A 348 18.14 -4.53 -16.87
CA GLN A 348 18.51 -3.57 -15.82
C GLN A 348 18.31 -2.14 -16.27
N MET A 349 17.92 -1.26 -15.33
CA MET A 349 17.99 0.20 -15.45
C MET A 349 18.95 0.77 -14.42
N SER A 350 19.70 1.82 -14.79
CA SER A 350 20.61 2.47 -13.85
C SER A 350 20.72 3.98 -14.09
N LEU A 351 21.03 4.71 -13.00
CA LEU A 351 21.42 6.11 -12.99
C LEU A 351 22.68 6.27 -12.13
N THR A 352 23.68 6.99 -12.64
CA THR A 352 24.78 7.47 -11.79
C THR A 352 24.54 8.94 -11.49
N LEU A 353 24.48 9.30 -10.21
CA LEU A 353 24.28 10.67 -9.76
C LEU A 353 25.58 11.46 -9.69
N ALA A 354 25.50 12.79 -9.68
CA ALA A 354 26.66 13.68 -9.66
C ALA A 354 27.54 13.51 -8.39
N ASN A 355 27.01 12.95 -7.31
CA ASN A 355 27.74 12.61 -6.11
C ASN A 355 28.47 11.25 -6.17
N GLY A 356 28.41 10.57 -7.32
CA GLY A 356 29.02 9.25 -7.53
C GLY A 356 28.13 8.05 -7.17
N THR A 357 26.96 8.27 -6.56
CA THR A 357 26.03 7.17 -6.25
C THR A 357 25.48 6.57 -7.51
N THR A 358 25.55 5.24 -7.65
CA THR A 358 24.91 4.49 -8.73
C THR A 358 23.67 3.77 -8.17
N LEU A 359 22.52 4.04 -8.79
CA LEU A 359 21.24 3.40 -8.55
C LEU A 359 21.02 2.41 -9.69
N ALA A 360 20.89 1.12 -9.40
CA ALA A 360 20.78 0.08 -10.43
C ALA A 360 19.84 -1.02 -9.96
N HIS A 361 18.83 -1.35 -10.78
CA HIS A 361 17.79 -2.32 -10.47
C HIS A 361 17.58 -3.27 -11.65
N GLY A 362 17.47 -4.57 -11.35
CA GLY A 362 17.37 -5.67 -12.29
C GLY A 362 18.63 -6.54 -12.29
N GLY A 363 18.70 -7.49 -13.23
CA GLY A 363 19.76 -8.49 -13.33
C GLY A 363 20.91 -8.09 -14.23
N THR A 364 21.77 -9.07 -14.53
CA THR A 364 23.00 -8.90 -15.33
C THR A 364 22.84 -9.38 -16.78
N GLY A 365 21.62 -9.76 -17.19
CA GLY A 365 21.32 -10.19 -18.56
C GLY A 365 21.54 -9.11 -19.62
N GLY A 366 21.35 -9.49 -20.87
CA GLY A 366 21.42 -8.58 -22.01
C GLY A 366 22.75 -7.86 -22.20
N THR A 367 22.77 -6.93 -23.14
CA THR A 367 23.91 -6.08 -23.44
C THR A 367 23.79 -4.74 -22.74
N ALA A 368 24.88 -4.30 -22.11
CA ALA A 368 24.94 -3.00 -21.45
C ALA A 368 25.10 -1.87 -22.48
N SER A 369 24.35 -0.79 -22.27
CA SER A 369 24.47 0.47 -22.99
C SER A 369 24.30 1.65 -22.04
N SER A 370 24.90 2.77 -22.33
CA SER A 370 24.82 3.96 -21.48
C SER A 370 24.88 5.25 -22.28
N LEU A 371 24.34 6.31 -21.67
CA LEU A 371 24.40 7.67 -22.18
C LEU A 371 24.96 8.58 -21.08
N THR A 372 26.19 9.07 -21.27
CA THR A 372 26.77 10.11 -20.42
C THR A 372 26.15 11.46 -20.77
N LEU A 373 25.68 12.16 -19.75
CA LEU A 373 25.02 13.46 -19.86
C LEU A 373 26.03 14.59 -19.84
N GLY A 374 25.87 15.55 -20.73
CA GLY A 374 26.70 16.75 -20.80
C GLY A 374 26.38 17.78 -19.71
N SER A 375 27.12 18.89 -19.71
CA SER A 375 26.82 20.01 -18.80
C SER A 375 25.45 20.59 -19.13
N GLY A 376 24.57 20.73 -18.12
CA GLY A 376 23.20 21.19 -18.28
C GLY A 376 22.24 20.20 -18.95
N GLU A 377 22.70 19.00 -19.28
CA GLU A 377 21.86 17.95 -19.82
C GLU A 377 21.26 17.09 -18.67
N TYR A 378 20.00 16.73 -18.81
CA TYR A 378 19.25 15.92 -17.83
C TYR A 378 18.16 15.10 -18.52
N VAL A 379 17.74 14.01 -17.88
CA VAL A 379 16.68 13.13 -18.39
C VAL A 379 15.31 13.73 -18.09
N THR A 380 14.49 13.92 -19.13
CA THR A 380 13.16 14.53 -19.06
C THR A 380 12.04 13.50 -19.12
N THR A 381 12.19 12.45 -19.92
CA THR A 381 11.14 11.45 -20.13
C THR A 381 11.71 10.04 -20.18
N ALA A 382 10.86 9.10 -19.81
CA ALA A 382 11.07 7.68 -20.01
C ALA A 382 9.80 7.07 -20.60
N GLN A 383 9.91 6.44 -21.78
CA GLN A 383 8.89 5.57 -22.33
C GLN A 383 9.18 4.15 -21.88
N LEU A 384 8.15 3.46 -21.42
CA LEU A 384 8.19 2.07 -20.95
C LEU A 384 7.14 1.27 -21.70
N CYS A 385 7.47 0.04 -22.09
CA CYS A 385 6.49 -0.91 -22.57
C CYS A 385 6.62 -2.22 -21.78
N GLN A 386 5.49 -2.81 -21.39
CA GLN A 386 5.44 -4.09 -20.69
C GLN A 386 5.01 -5.22 -21.63
N GLY A 387 5.31 -6.44 -21.22
CA GLY A 387 4.93 -7.67 -21.89
C GLY A 387 5.10 -8.87 -20.97
N GLU A 388 4.71 -10.05 -21.44
CA GLU A 388 4.81 -11.29 -20.67
C GLU A 388 6.04 -12.12 -21.08
N TYR A 389 6.71 -12.69 -20.08
CA TYR A 389 7.75 -13.68 -20.23
C TYR A 389 7.67 -14.71 -19.09
N ASN A 390 7.45 -15.98 -19.43
CA ASN A 390 7.26 -17.07 -18.48
C ASN A 390 6.16 -16.75 -17.42
N ASP A 391 4.99 -16.33 -17.89
CA ASP A 391 3.82 -15.95 -17.08
C ASP A 391 4.07 -14.77 -16.12
N HIS A 392 5.14 -13.99 -16.37
CA HIS A 392 5.47 -12.81 -15.60
C HIS A 392 5.44 -11.57 -16.48
N THR A 393 4.64 -10.57 -16.10
CA THR A 393 4.68 -9.24 -16.70
C THR A 393 5.97 -8.54 -16.31
N ARG A 394 6.70 -8.01 -17.29
CA ARG A 394 8.00 -7.33 -17.12
C ARG A 394 8.11 -6.13 -18.04
N ILE A 395 9.10 -5.28 -17.81
CA ILE A 395 9.44 -4.20 -18.73
C ILE A 395 10.20 -4.77 -19.93
N PHE A 396 9.56 -4.69 -21.09
CA PHE A 396 10.12 -5.19 -22.35
C PHE A 396 10.91 -4.13 -23.11
N TYR A 397 10.54 -2.86 -22.95
CA TYR A 397 11.23 -1.77 -23.62
C TYR A 397 11.33 -0.55 -22.71
N ALA A 398 12.46 0.14 -22.79
CA ALA A 398 12.65 1.44 -22.17
C ALA A 398 13.37 2.38 -23.11
N LYS A 399 12.94 3.65 -23.13
CA LYS A 399 13.60 4.73 -23.86
C LYS A 399 13.65 5.99 -22.99
N PHE A 400 14.84 6.38 -22.60
CA PHE A 400 15.10 7.66 -21.95
C PHE A 400 15.35 8.75 -22.98
N THR A 401 14.85 9.96 -22.71
CA THR A 401 15.09 11.14 -23.56
C THR A 401 15.57 12.30 -22.68
N THR A 402 16.59 13.00 -23.16
CA THR A 402 17.13 14.18 -22.46
C THR A 402 16.49 15.48 -22.95
N ASN A 403 16.72 16.58 -22.21
CA ASN A 403 16.29 17.92 -22.62
C ASN A 403 16.92 18.41 -23.95
N LEU A 404 18.02 17.77 -24.39
CA LEU A 404 18.67 18.05 -25.67
C LEU A 404 18.21 17.12 -26.80
N GLY A 405 17.21 16.26 -26.54
CA GLY A 405 16.66 15.32 -27.51
C GLY A 405 17.51 14.07 -27.73
N ARG A 406 18.61 13.88 -26.98
CA ARG A 406 19.40 12.65 -27.03
C ARG A 406 18.62 11.52 -26.37
N THR A 407 18.79 10.30 -26.85
CA THR A 407 18.04 9.13 -26.35
C THR A 407 18.96 7.96 -26.07
N LEU A 408 18.56 7.15 -25.07
CA LEU A 408 19.05 5.81 -24.80
C LEU A 408 17.85 4.88 -24.80
N ALA A 409 17.86 3.83 -25.60
CA ALA A 409 16.76 2.88 -25.68
C ALA A 409 17.29 1.43 -25.72
N GLY A 410 16.46 0.51 -25.20
CA GLY A 410 16.78 -0.92 -25.21
C GLY A 410 15.54 -1.79 -25.00
N GLY A 411 15.65 -3.07 -25.40
CA GLY A 411 14.55 -4.02 -25.37
C GLY A 411 13.70 -4.00 -26.64
N THR A 412 12.53 -4.64 -26.59
CA THR A 412 11.58 -4.77 -27.70
C THR A 412 10.26 -4.07 -27.35
N ALA A 413 9.89 -3.07 -28.14
CA ALA A 413 8.63 -2.35 -27.92
C ALA A 413 7.42 -3.29 -28.12
N THR A 414 6.42 -3.14 -27.27
CA THR A 414 5.12 -3.83 -27.33
C THR A 414 4.01 -2.82 -27.62
N SER A 415 2.76 -3.27 -27.64
CA SER A 415 1.60 -2.38 -27.79
C SER A 415 1.16 -1.73 -26.47
N ASP A 416 1.59 -2.26 -25.31
CA ASP A 416 1.24 -1.75 -23.98
C ASP A 416 2.37 -0.89 -23.43
N CYS A 417 2.24 0.41 -23.64
CA CYS A 417 3.30 1.37 -23.35
C CYS A 417 2.77 2.59 -22.61
N VAL A 418 3.62 3.16 -21.75
CA VAL A 418 3.39 4.42 -21.06
C VAL A 418 4.60 5.34 -21.21
N THR A 419 4.37 6.65 -21.22
CA THR A 419 5.44 7.65 -21.14
C THR A 419 5.33 8.40 -19.83
N ARG A 420 6.40 8.42 -19.06
CA ARG A 420 6.52 9.20 -17.82
C ARG A 420 7.39 10.42 -18.10
N THR A 421 6.84 11.62 -17.85
CA THR A 421 7.52 12.89 -18.09
C THR A 421 7.77 13.59 -16.77
N ALA A 422 9.01 14.01 -16.54
CA ALA A 422 9.35 14.82 -15.38
C ALA A 422 8.56 16.13 -15.43
N PRO A 423 7.87 16.53 -14.35
CA PRO A 423 7.16 17.80 -14.27
C PRO A 423 8.06 18.98 -14.57
N SER A 424 7.46 20.11 -14.97
CA SER A 424 8.21 21.34 -15.25
C SER A 424 9.14 21.72 -14.09
N GLY A 425 10.38 22.07 -14.40
CA GLY A 425 11.42 22.38 -13.40
C GLY A 425 12.07 21.15 -12.75
N ARG A 426 11.72 19.92 -13.15
CA ARG A 426 12.26 18.67 -12.59
C ARG A 426 12.99 17.83 -13.62
N GLN A 427 13.68 16.81 -13.12
CA GLN A 427 14.43 15.80 -13.86
C GLN A 427 14.27 14.42 -13.21
N ILE A 428 14.46 13.36 -13.98
CA ILE A 428 14.54 12.00 -13.46
C ILE A 428 15.88 11.84 -12.72
N ALA A 429 15.82 11.40 -11.44
CA ALA A 429 16.99 11.27 -10.58
C ALA A 429 17.01 9.97 -9.76
N GLY A 430 16.05 9.08 -9.92
CA GLY A 430 16.02 7.79 -9.23
C GLY A 430 14.83 6.95 -9.66
N PHE A 431 14.70 5.79 -9.05
CA PHE A 431 13.71 4.78 -9.35
C PHE A 431 13.00 4.29 -8.10
N HIS A 432 11.80 3.75 -8.27
CA HIS A 432 11.11 2.92 -7.28
C HIS A 432 10.30 1.85 -8.01
N GLY A 433 10.15 0.68 -7.43
CA GLY A 433 9.46 -0.40 -8.11
C GLY A 433 9.80 -1.79 -7.61
N ARG A 434 9.84 -2.75 -8.55
CA ARG A 434 10.17 -4.17 -8.28
C ARG A 434 11.12 -4.69 -9.36
N SER A 435 12.09 -5.49 -8.98
CA SER A 435 13.04 -6.11 -9.90
C SER A 435 13.64 -7.39 -9.32
N GLY A 436 14.00 -8.30 -10.20
CA GLY A 436 14.76 -9.51 -9.91
C GLY A 436 15.84 -9.70 -10.98
N ASP A 437 15.74 -10.78 -11.76
CA ASP A 437 16.61 -11.02 -12.92
C ASP A 437 16.34 -10.07 -14.10
N ALA A 438 15.26 -9.29 -14.04
CA ALA A 438 14.88 -8.24 -14.97
C ALA A 438 14.17 -7.12 -14.22
N VAL A 439 13.83 -6.04 -14.91
CA VAL A 439 12.96 -4.98 -14.37
C VAL A 439 11.52 -5.43 -14.53
N ASP A 440 10.82 -5.62 -13.40
CA ASP A 440 9.44 -6.11 -13.38
C ASP A 440 8.43 -4.95 -13.33
N LYS A 441 8.61 -3.98 -12.41
CA LYS A 441 7.75 -2.80 -12.24
C LYS A 441 8.64 -1.59 -11.93
N ILE A 442 8.36 -0.42 -12.55
CA ILE A 442 9.19 0.77 -12.37
C ILE A 442 8.39 2.06 -12.39
N GLY A 443 8.75 2.95 -11.50
CA GLY A 443 8.39 4.37 -11.48
C GLY A 443 9.64 5.22 -11.28
N PHE A 444 9.52 6.52 -11.45
CA PHE A 444 10.64 7.46 -11.43
C PHE A 444 10.53 8.43 -10.27
N ILE A 445 11.68 8.76 -9.69
CA ILE A 445 11.82 9.82 -8.70
C ILE A 445 12.30 11.07 -9.42
N TYR A 446 11.55 12.15 -9.27
CA TYR A 446 11.85 13.46 -9.84
C TYR A 446 12.37 14.40 -8.76
N THR A 447 13.47 15.10 -9.05
CA THR A 447 14.04 16.16 -8.22
C THR A 447 14.01 17.50 -8.94
N GLN A 448 14.12 18.59 -8.20
CA GLN A 448 14.30 19.92 -8.78
C GLN A 448 15.63 20.02 -9.52
N ARG A 449 15.68 20.86 -10.57
CA ARG A 449 16.87 21.15 -11.39
C ARG A 449 17.72 22.24 -10.76
#